data_856cedcc38ea75ec7536c8ae70c96a16
#
_entry.id   856cedcc38ea75ec7536c8ae70c96a16
#
_cell.length_a   1.000
_cell.length_b   1.000
_cell.length_c   1.000
_cell.angle_alpha   90.00
_cell.angle_beta   90.00
_cell.angle_gamma   90.00
#
_symmetry.space_group_name_H-M   'P 1'
#
loop_
_entity.id
_entity.type
_entity.pdbx_description
1 polymer ?
#
loop_
_entity_poly.entity_id
_entity_poly.type
_entity_poly.pdbx_seq_one_letter_code
_entity_poly.pdbx_strand_id
1 'polypeptide(L)'
;MAWELDGQTAEVEQALAGGATQPAGWFKFYFTDQRWEWSEQVQRMYGYAPGTVTPTTDLVLSHKHPDDRGHVAATIDQILDTRQPFSTRHRIIDTGGRVRHMVVVGDLFFDDDGEVIGTHGFYIDVSPTPEQADEDVVTAKLAEISENRAGIEQTKGMLMLIYNIGDRAAFNLLKWLSQEANIKLRT
;
A
#
# COMPACT_ATOMS: atom_id res chain seq x y z
N MET A 1 22.39 -14.94 -2.09
CA MET A 1 21.24 -15.74 -1.62
C MET A 1 20.00 -15.13 -2.22
N ALA A 2 19.43 -15.79 -3.23
CA ALA A 2 18.18 -15.30 -3.82
C ALA A 2 17.04 -15.55 -2.82
N TRP A 3 16.31 -14.50 -2.45
CA TRP A 3 15.08 -14.60 -1.68
C TRP A 3 14.00 -15.12 -2.62
N GLU A 4 13.72 -16.41 -2.55
CA GLU A 4 12.54 -17.01 -3.17
C GLU A 4 11.30 -16.58 -2.37
N LEU A 5 10.63 -15.53 -2.82
CA LEU A 5 9.37 -15.05 -2.26
C LEU A 5 8.17 -15.92 -2.66
N ASP A 6 8.35 -16.87 -3.56
CA ASP A 6 7.26 -17.69 -4.13
C ASP A 6 6.58 -18.65 -3.14
N GLY A 7 7.24 -19.01 -2.04
CA GLY A 7 6.65 -19.91 -1.02
C GLY A 7 5.88 -19.18 0.09
N GLN A 8 6.19 -17.92 0.34
CA GLN A 8 5.58 -17.17 1.46
C GLN A 8 4.29 -16.45 1.09
N THR A 9 4.05 -16.20 -0.20
CA THR A 9 2.83 -15.53 -0.68
C THR A 9 1.59 -16.38 -0.40
N ALA A 10 1.67 -17.70 -0.56
CA ALA A 10 0.56 -18.61 -0.31
C ALA A 10 0.22 -18.74 1.18
N GLU A 11 1.22 -18.69 2.08
CA GLU A 11 0.99 -18.74 3.53
C GLU A 11 0.40 -17.42 4.05
N VAL A 12 0.78 -16.29 3.45
CA VAL A 12 0.20 -14.97 3.75
C VAL A 12 -1.26 -14.88 3.27
N GLU A 13 -1.55 -15.40 2.08
CA GLU A 13 -2.92 -15.50 1.57
C GLU A 13 -3.78 -16.40 2.47
N GLN A 14 -3.23 -17.49 3.01
CA GLN A 14 -3.93 -18.40 3.90
C GLN A 14 -4.13 -17.82 5.31
N ALA A 15 -3.19 -17.03 5.82
CA ALA A 15 -3.32 -16.35 7.12
C ALA A 15 -4.33 -15.20 7.08
N LEU A 16 -4.55 -14.59 5.91
CA LEU A 16 -5.54 -13.54 5.68
C LEU A 16 -6.93 -14.09 5.35
N ALA A 17 -7.08 -15.40 5.13
CA ALA A 17 -8.32 -16.07 4.71
C ALA A 17 -9.43 -16.15 5.79
N GLY A 18 -9.26 -15.50 6.94
CA GLY A 18 -10.30 -15.39 7.99
C GLY A 18 -11.27 -14.21 7.83
N GLY A 19 -11.07 -13.33 6.86
CA GLY A 19 -11.96 -12.23 6.47
C GLY A 19 -11.94 -12.07 4.96
N ALA A 20 -12.84 -11.27 4.38
CA ALA A 20 -12.81 -10.97 2.95
C ALA A 20 -11.40 -10.49 2.58
N THR A 21 -10.66 -11.33 1.81
CA THR A 21 -9.27 -11.07 1.46
C THR A 21 -9.17 -9.81 0.62
N GLN A 22 -8.63 -8.77 1.20
CA GLN A 22 -8.33 -7.54 0.46
C GLN A 22 -7.22 -7.86 -0.55
N PRO A 23 -7.41 -7.56 -1.85
CA PRO A 23 -6.36 -7.79 -2.83
C PRO A 23 -5.12 -6.99 -2.47
N ALA A 24 -3.98 -7.65 -2.34
CA ALA A 24 -2.69 -7.02 -2.09
C ALA A 24 -1.69 -7.41 -3.18
N GLY A 25 -0.82 -6.50 -3.58
CA GLY A 25 0.23 -6.76 -4.55
C GLY A 25 1.48 -5.97 -4.24
N TRP A 26 2.64 -6.54 -4.54
CA TRP A 26 3.92 -5.90 -4.27
C TRP A 26 4.37 -4.97 -5.40
N PHE A 27 5.22 -4.00 -5.05
CA PHE A 27 5.94 -3.14 -5.99
C PHE A 27 7.41 -2.98 -5.56
N LYS A 28 8.26 -2.59 -6.53
CA LYS A 28 9.59 -2.04 -6.29
C LYS A 28 9.76 -0.74 -7.08
N PHE A 29 10.49 0.20 -6.51
CA PHE A 29 10.87 1.45 -7.16
C PHE A 29 12.35 1.70 -6.91
N TYR A 30 13.14 1.71 -7.98
CA TYR A 30 14.58 1.94 -7.95
C TYR A 30 14.87 3.43 -8.07
N PHE A 31 15.72 3.97 -7.20
CA PHE A 31 15.99 5.41 -7.15
C PHE A 31 16.90 5.89 -8.28
N THR A 32 17.84 5.04 -8.73
CA THR A 32 18.87 5.43 -9.71
C THR A 32 18.29 5.75 -11.09
N ASP A 33 17.38 4.94 -11.57
CA ASP A 33 16.78 5.04 -12.91
C ASP A 33 15.26 5.28 -12.86
N GLN A 34 14.69 5.45 -11.66
CA GLN A 34 13.25 5.60 -11.40
C GLN A 34 12.40 4.47 -12.01
N ARG A 35 12.98 3.28 -12.10
CA ARG A 35 12.34 2.10 -12.65
C ARG A 35 11.38 1.51 -11.63
N TRP A 36 10.19 1.14 -12.10
CA TRP A 36 9.16 0.47 -11.31
C TRP A 36 9.05 -1.00 -11.72
N GLU A 37 8.75 -1.83 -10.75
CA GLU A 37 8.31 -3.21 -10.94
C GLU A 37 7.01 -3.42 -10.18
N TRP A 38 6.05 -4.07 -10.85
CA TRP A 38 4.75 -4.37 -10.27
C TRP A 38 4.48 -5.87 -10.36
N SER A 39 3.96 -6.43 -9.26
CA SER A 39 3.35 -7.76 -9.31
C SER A 39 2.16 -7.77 -10.27
N GLU A 40 1.78 -8.94 -10.74
CA GLU A 40 0.57 -9.11 -11.56
C GLU A 40 -0.67 -8.55 -10.85
N GLN A 41 -0.74 -8.69 -9.54
CA GLN A 41 -1.87 -8.19 -8.77
C GLN A 41 -1.95 -6.66 -8.81
N VAL A 42 -0.83 -5.94 -8.68
CA VAL A 42 -0.83 -4.47 -8.85
C VAL A 42 -1.27 -4.08 -10.25
N GLN A 43 -0.79 -4.78 -11.29
CA GLN A 43 -1.23 -4.53 -12.67
C GLN A 43 -2.75 -4.69 -12.81
N ARG A 44 -3.34 -5.75 -12.22
CA ARG A 44 -4.81 -5.95 -12.21
C ARG A 44 -5.55 -4.87 -11.43
N MET A 45 -5.00 -4.37 -10.31
CA MET A 45 -5.59 -3.26 -9.55
C MET A 45 -5.69 -1.98 -10.40
N TYR A 46 -4.70 -1.74 -11.25
CA TYR A 46 -4.71 -0.62 -12.20
C TYR A 46 -5.51 -0.89 -13.46
N GLY A 47 -6.04 -2.13 -13.63
CA GLY A 47 -6.88 -2.54 -14.75
C GLY A 47 -6.12 -3.08 -15.95
N TYR A 48 -4.82 -3.38 -15.80
CA TYR A 48 -4.01 -3.98 -16.86
C TYR A 48 -4.03 -5.52 -16.78
N ALA A 49 -3.96 -6.15 -17.93
CA ALA A 49 -3.65 -7.58 -18.00
C ALA A 49 -2.17 -7.80 -17.59
N PRO A 50 -1.85 -8.86 -16.84
CA PRO A 50 -0.49 -9.14 -16.42
C PRO A 50 0.50 -9.18 -17.60
N GLY A 51 1.64 -8.50 -17.43
CA GLY A 51 2.70 -8.45 -18.44
C GLY A 51 2.44 -7.50 -19.62
N THR A 52 1.33 -6.74 -19.63
CA THR A 52 1.01 -5.83 -20.74
C THR A 52 1.41 -4.39 -20.50
N VAL A 53 1.90 -4.06 -19.30
CA VAL A 53 2.28 -2.70 -18.93
C VAL A 53 3.68 -2.65 -18.32
N THR A 54 4.45 -1.65 -18.72
CA THR A 54 5.71 -1.28 -18.05
C THR A 54 5.44 -0.04 -17.22
N PRO A 55 5.43 -0.15 -15.87
CA PRO A 55 5.12 0.99 -15.03
C PRO A 55 6.24 2.04 -15.06
N THR A 56 5.83 3.30 -15.10
CA THR A 56 6.70 4.49 -14.99
C THR A 56 6.10 5.44 -13.95
N THR A 57 6.88 6.38 -13.43
CA THR A 57 6.38 7.40 -12.50
C THR A 57 5.21 8.19 -13.12
N ASP A 58 5.30 8.55 -14.39
CA ASP A 58 4.22 9.25 -15.09
C ASP A 58 2.95 8.40 -15.18
N LEU A 59 3.08 7.10 -15.49
CA LEU A 59 1.96 6.19 -15.52
C LEU A 59 1.33 6.06 -14.12
N VAL A 60 2.15 5.88 -13.08
CA VAL A 60 1.69 5.81 -11.68
C VAL A 60 0.88 7.06 -11.33
N LEU A 61 1.39 8.25 -11.68
CA LEU A 61 0.73 9.52 -11.40
C LEU A 61 -0.51 9.77 -12.26
N SER A 62 -0.54 9.28 -13.51
CA SER A 62 -1.68 9.45 -14.41
C SER A 62 -2.93 8.73 -13.91
N HIS A 63 -2.76 7.64 -13.19
CA HIS A 63 -3.86 6.88 -12.58
C HIS A 63 -4.34 7.44 -11.23
N LYS A 64 -3.67 8.44 -10.67
CA LYS A 64 -4.13 9.00 -9.38
C LYS A 64 -5.38 9.82 -9.58
N HIS A 65 -6.31 9.72 -8.61
CA HIS A 65 -7.45 10.63 -8.58
C HIS A 65 -6.94 12.09 -8.62
N PRO A 66 -7.59 12.99 -9.36
CA PRO A 66 -7.12 14.37 -9.50
C PRO A 66 -6.79 15.07 -8.18
N ASP A 67 -7.63 14.89 -7.15
CA ASP A 67 -7.44 15.51 -5.82
C ASP A 67 -6.21 14.94 -5.09
N ASP A 68 -5.82 13.68 -5.36
CA ASP A 68 -4.78 12.96 -4.61
C ASP A 68 -3.43 13.02 -5.34
N ARG A 69 -3.44 13.41 -6.64
CA ARG A 69 -2.25 13.37 -7.51
C ARG A 69 -1.09 14.22 -6.96
N GLY A 70 -1.38 15.43 -6.49
CA GLY A 70 -0.37 16.32 -5.93
C GLY A 70 0.27 15.77 -4.66
N HIS A 71 -0.54 15.18 -3.78
CA HIS A 71 -0.04 14.54 -2.56
C HIS A 71 0.85 13.33 -2.87
N VAL A 72 0.47 12.48 -3.81
CA VAL A 72 1.27 11.30 -4.19
C VAL A 72 2.56 11.72 -4.88
N ALA A 73 2.54 12.73 -5.75
CA ALA A 73 3.75 13.28 -6.36
C ALA A 73 4.74 13.77 -5.29
N ALA A 74 4.25 14.58 -4.34
CA ALA A 74 5.06 15.05 -3.22
C ALA A 74 5.62 13.90 -2.34
N THR A 75 4.85 12.82 -2.17
CA THR A 75 5.33 11.63 -1.45
C THR A 75 6.48 10.96 -2.20
N ILE A 76 6.38 10.81 -3.53
CA ILE A 76 7.47 10.25 -4.35
C ILE A 76 8.73 11.11 -4.26
N ASP A 77 8.60 12.44 -4.39
CA ASP A 77 9.71 13.37 -4.25
C ASP A 77 10.35 13.26 -2.86
N GLN A 78 9.54 13.23 -1.82
CA GLN A 78 10.02 13.06 -0.45
C GLN A 78 10.80 11.75 -0.25
N ILE A 79 10.33 10.62 -0.81
CA ILE A 79 11.01 9.32 -0.73
C ILE A 79 12.38 9.39 -1.43
N LEU A 80 12.46 10.04 -2.59
CA LEU A 80 13.70 10.25 -3.32
C LEU A 80 14.70 11.09 -2.53
N ASP A 81 14.22 12.13 -1.84
CA ASP A 81 15.05 13.05 -1.06
C ASP A 81 15.48 12.47 0.27
N THR A 82 14.53 11.92 1.04
CA THR A 82 14.77 11.52 2.43
C THR A 82 15.19 10.07 2.58
N ARG A 83 14.87 9.22 1.59
CA ARG A 83 15.11 7.77 1.63
C ARG A 83 14.58 7.16 2.93
N GLN A 84 13.31 7.40 3.22
CA GLN A 84 12.65 6.89 4.41
C GLN A 84 11.47 5.98 4.05
N PRO A 85 11.13 5.02 4.93
CA PRO A 85 9.89 4.27 4.81
C PRO A 85 8.68 5.19 4.78
N PHE A 86 7.64 4.79 4.05
CA PHE A 86 6.44 5.60 3.89
C PHE A 86 5.16 4.77 3.96
N SER A 87 4.07 5.44 4.26
CA SER A 87 2.72 4.94 4.10
C SER A 87 1.83 6.05 3.58
N THR A 88 1.00 5.73 2.60
CA THR A 88 0.06 6.69 2.02
C THR A 88 -1.28 6.04 1.71
N ARG A 89 -2.36 6.78 1.89
CA ARG A 89 -3.70 6.42 1.43
C ARG A 89 -4.11 7.38 0.32
N HIS A 90 -4.52 6.84 -0.82
CA HIS A 90 -4.97 7.64 -1.95
C HIS A 90 -5.90 6.83 -2.85
N ARG A 91 -6.59 7.52 -3.74
CA ARG A 91 -7.45 6.90 -4.75
C ARG A 91 -6.71 6.77 -6.08
N ILE A 92 -6.96 5.68 -6.77
CA ILE A 92 -6.58 5.51 -8.17
C ILE A 92 -7.83 5.37 -9.04
N ILE A 93 -7.67 5.68 -10.32
CA ILE A 93 -8.67 5.43 -11.35
C ILE A 93 -8.08 4.37 -12.27
N ASP A 94 -8.69 3.16 -12.28
CA ASP A 94 -8.21 2.07 -13.12
C ASP A 94 -8.51 2.34 -14.62
N THR A 95 -7.97 1.51 -15.52
CA THR A 95 -8.19 1.65 -16.98
C THR A 95 -9.66 1.55 -17.38
N GLY A 96 -10.53 0.98 -16.54
CA GLY A 96 -11.97 0.91 -16.71
C GLY A 96 -12.71 2.13 -16.18
N GLY A 97 -12.01 3.14 -15.64
CA GLY A 97 -12.61 4.36 -15.04
C GLY A 97 -13.14 4.16 -13.61
N ARG A 98 -12.90 3.00 -12.98
CA ARG A 98 -13.34 2.73 -11.61
C ARG A 98 -12.39 3.38 -10.61
N VAL A 99 -12.96 4.10 -9.64
CA VAL A 99 -12.21 4.62 -8.50
C VAL A 99 -11.96 3.50 -7.50
N ARG A 100 -10.70 3.30 -7.11
CA ARG A 100 -10.27 2.37 -6.06
C ARG A 100 -9.57 3.11 -4.96
N HIS A 101 -9.79 2.68 -3.73
CA HIS A 101 -9.13 3.20 -2.54
C HIS A 101 -7.93 2.32 -2.20
N MET A 102 -6.74 2.91 -2.18
CA MET A 102 -5.48 2.20 -1.98
C MET A 102 -4.82 2.64 -0.69
N VAL A 103 -4.29 1.69 0.05
CA VAL A 103 -3.24 1.92 1.04
C VAL A 103 -1.94 1.40 0.45
N VAL A 104 -0.90 2.21 0.47
CA VAL A 104 0.43 1.82 0.00
C VAL A 104 1.41 1.99 1.15
N VAL A 105 2.14 0.94 1.42
CA VAL A 105 3.22 0.93 2.40
C VAL A 105 4.52 0.56 1.70
N GLY A 106 5.59 1.27 2.01
CA GLY A 106 6.90 1.01 1.43
C GLY A 106 8.02 1.13 2.45
N ASP A 107 9.01 0.28 2.29
CA ASP A 107 10.25 0.28 3.02
C ASP A 107 11.44 0.36 2.06
N LEU A 108 12.61 0.63 2.58
CA LEU A 108 13.83 0.70 1.81
C LEU A 108 14.37 -0.70 1.51
N PHE A 109 15.02 -0.86 0.36
CA PHE A 109 15.84 -2.02 0.11
C PHE A 109 17.24 -1.61 -0.34
N PHE A 110 18.19 -2.50 -0.08
CA PHE A 110 19.62 -2.23 -0.12
C PHE A 110 20.28 -3.16 -1.14
N ASP A 111 21.43 -2.75 -1.67
CA ASP A 111 22.32 -3.61 -2.42
C ASP A 111 23.22 -4.47 -1.49
N ASP A 112 24.13 -5.23 -2.10
CA ASP A 112 25.06 -6.10 -1.37
C ASP A 112 26.09 -5.30 -0.56
N ASP A 113 26.32 -4.03 -0.89
CA ASP A 113 27.22 -3.11 -0.19
C ASP A 113 26.51 -2.37 0.96
N GLY A 114 25.20 -2.55 1.11
CA GLY A 114 24.37 -1.92 2.15
C GLY A 114 23.91 -0.52 1.80
N GLU A 115 24.04 -0.08 0.55
CA GLU A 115 23.54 1.20 0.07
C GLU A 115 22.06 1.11 -0.28
N VAL A 116 21.31 2.15 0.06
CA VAL A 116 19.88 2.24 -0.28
C VAL A 116 19.72 2.46 -1.78
N ILE A 117 19.15 1.48 -2.46
CA ILE A 117 18.95 1.52 -3.92
C ILE A 117 17.50 1.74 -4.36
N GLY A 118 16.55 1.66 -3.42
CA GLY A 118 15.15 1.84 -3.76
C GLY A 118 14.20 1.66 -2.60
N THR A 119 12.92 1.65 -2.92
CA THR A 119 11.83 1.28 -2.00
C THR A 119 11.00 0.14 -2.59
N HIS A 120 10.55 -0.73 -1.74
CA HIS A 120 9.65 -1.83 -2.05
C HIS A 120 8.49 -1.87 -1.06
N GLY A 121 7.41 -2.51 -1.43
CA GLY A 121 6.27 -2.58 -0.52
C GLY A 121 5.03 -3.14 -1.18
N PHE A 122 3.87 -2.76 -0.63
CA PHE A 122 2.59 -3.34 -1.04
C PHE A 122 1.56 -2.26 -1.33
N TYR A 123 0.79 -2.50 -2.39
CA TYR A 123 -0.50 -1.89 -2.64
C TYR A 123 -1.59 -2.79 -2.07
N ILE A 124 -2.52 -2.21 -1.32
CA ILE A 124 -3.67 -2.89 -0.75
C ILE A 124 -4.91 -2.16 -1.23
N ASP A 125 -5.81 -2.88 -1.89
CA ASP A 125 -7.10 -2.35 -2.29
C ASP A 125 -8.06 -2.41 -1.09
N VAL A 126 -8.37 -1.27 -0.53
CA VAL A 126 -9.30 -1.09 0.60
C VAL A 126 -10.64 -0.50 0.12
N SER A 127 -10.95 -0.66 -1.17
CA SER A 127 -12.25 -0.24 -1.71
C SER A 127 -13.38 -1.02 -1.03
N PRO A 128 -14.50 -0.37 -0.70
CA PRO A 128 -15.66 -1.06 -0.17
C PRO A 128 -16.16 -2.12 -1.14
N THR A 129 -16.54 -3.28 -0.61
CA THR A 129 -17.19 -4.31 -1.43
C THR A 129 -18.62 -3.88 -1.82
N PRO A 130 -19.20 -4.43 -2.90
CA PRO A 130 -20.57 -4.11 -3.30
C PRO A 130 -21.59 -4.32 -2.17
N GLU A 131 -21.40 -5.35 -1.34
CA GLU A 131 -22.26 -5.65 -0.20
C GLU A 131 -22.14 -4.58 0.90
N GLN A 132 -20.96 -3.98 1.06
CA GLN A 132 -20.72 -2.89 2.02
C GLN A 132 -21.27 -1.55 1.54
N ALA A 133 -21.35 -1.34 0.22
CA ALA A 133 -21.86 -0.11 -0.36
C ALA A 133 -23.37 0.06 -0.18
N ASP A 134 -24.16 -1.02 -0.11
CA ASP A 134 -25.61 -0.98 0.10
C ASP A 134 -26.00 -0.78 1.58
N GLU A 135 -25.13 -1.15 2.54
CA GLU A 135 -25.34 -0.90 3.97
C GLU A 135 -24.99 0.54 4.40
N ASP A 136 -24.26 1.27 3.57
CA ASP A 136 -23.59 2.53 3.95
C ASP A 136 -24.51 3.76 4.01
N VAL A 137 -25.78 3.69 3.60
CA VAL A 137 -26.68 4.84 3.71
C VAL A 137 -27.14 5.11 5.16
N VAL A 138 -27.13 4.09 6.02
CA VAL A 138 -27.53 4.20 7.45
C VAL A 138 -26.31 4.21 8.38
N THR A 139 -25.18 3.65 7.94
CA THR A 139 -24.00 3.38 8.79
C THR A 139 -22.86 4.37 8.58
N ALA A 140 -22.97 5.35 7.70
CA ALA A 140 -21.87 6.27 7.33
C ALA A 140 -21.23 7.00 8.53
N LYS A 141 -21.96 7.25 9.61
CA LYS A 141 -21.42 7.85 10.84
C LYS A 141 -20.75 6.85 11.79
N LEU A 142 -21.15 5.59 11.74
CA LEU A 142 -20.51 4.51 12.51
C LEU A 142 -19.33 3.89 11.73
N ALA A 143 -19.39 3.89 10.39
CA ALA A 143 -18.32 3.45 9.50
C ALA A 143 -17.04 4.30 9.64
N GLU A 144 -17.15 5.61 9.84
CA GLU A 144 -15.98 6.48 10.04
C GLU A 144 -15.12 6.08 11.26
N ILE A 145 -15.74 5.51 12.30
CA ILE A 145 -15.04 4.99 13.48
C ILE A 145 -14.53 3.56 13.24
N SER A 146 -15.28 2.74 12.50
CA SER A 146 -14.93 1.34 12.19
C SER A 146 -13.84 1.25 11.12
N GLU A 147 -13.88 2.08 10.07
CA GLU A 147 -12.85 2.14 9.01
C GLU A 147 -11.47 2.49 9.58
N ASN A 148 -11.40 3.42 10.53
CA ASN A 148 -10.14 3.77 11.18
C ASN A 148 -9.55 2.59 11.97
N ARG A 149 -10.38 1.79 12.61
CA ARG A 149 -9.92 0.65 13.41
C ARG A 149 -9.49 -0.53 12.52
N ALA A 150 -10.27 -0.86 11.51
CA ALA A 150 -9.92 -1.91 10.55
C ALA A 150 -8.63 -1.57 9.78
N GLY A 151 -8.46 -0.33 9.35
CA GLY A 151 -7.24 0.15 8.69
C GLY A 151 -6.01 0.07 9.61
N ILE A 152 -6.16 0.38 10.90
CA ILE A 152 -5.07 0.29 11.89
C ILE A 152 -4.69 -1.19 12.12
N GLU A 153 -5.66 -2.07 12.33
CA GLU A 153 -5.40 -3.50 12.56
C GLU A 153 -4.78 -4.18 11.33
N GLN A 154 -5.23 -3.83 10.14
CA GLN A 154 -4.70 -4.34 8.89
C GLN A 154 -3.26 -3.85 8.63
N THR A 155 -3.00 -2.55 8.79
CA THR A 155 -1.65 -1.98 8.66
C THR A 155 -0.71 -2.54 9.73
N LYS A 156 -1.21 -2.73 10.95
CA LYS A 156 -0.47 -3.37 12.04
C LYS A 156 -0.07 -4.81 11.68
N GLY A 157 -1.01 -5.62 11.15
CA GLY A 157 -0.74 -6.98 10.69
C GLY A 157 0.36 -7.02 9.61
N MET A 158 0.33 -6.10 8.68
CA MET A 158 1.34 -5.99 7.63
C MET A 158 2.72 -5.59 8.16
N LEU A 159 2.77 -4.62 9.09
CA LEU A 159 4.03 -4.24 9.75
C LEU A 159 4.64 -5.40 10.53
N MET A 160 3.79 -6.20 11.19
CA MET A 160 4.24 -7.41 11.88
C MET A 160 4.90 -8.40 10.92
N LEU A 161 4.34 -8.55 9.74
CA LEU A 161 4.82 -9.49 8.72
C LEU A 161 6.11 -8.99 8.04
N ILE A 162 6.14 -7.71 7.64
CA ILE A 162 7.27 -7.09 6.92
C ILE A 162 8.51 -7.01 7.84
N TYR A 163 8.29 -6.58 9.09
CA TYR A 163 9.40 -6.32 10.03
C TYR A 163 9.65 -7.46 11.01
N ASN A 164 8.88 -8.55 10.93
CA ASN A 164 8.92 -9.66 11.89
C ASN A 164 8.86 -9.18 13.36
N ILE A 165 7.99 -8.20 13.63
CA ILE A 165 7.79 -7.58 14.94
C ILE A 165 6.46 -8.00 15.55
N GLY A 166 6.40 -8.01 16.88
CA GLY A 166 5.15 -8.34 17.60
C GLY A 166 4.10 -7.21 17.50
N ASP A 167 2.84 -7.57 17.79
CA ASP A 167 1.66 -6.70 17.77
C ASP A 167 1.88 -5.34 18.43
N ARG A 168 2.48 -5.33 19.62
CA ARG A 168 2.75 -4.13 20.41
C ARG A 168 3.78 -3.21 19.74
N ALA A 169 4.79 -3.80 19.09
CA ALA A 169 5.82 -3.05 18.37
C ALA A 169 5.25 -2.44 17.08
N ALA A 170 4.43 -3.21 16.34
CA ALA A 170 3.74 -2.71 15.16
C ALA A 170 2.80 -1.54 15.48
N PHE A 171 2.03 -1.63 16.59
CA PHE A 171 1.18 -0.54 17.03
C PHE A 171 1.97 0.72 17.45
N ASN A 172 3.10 0.54 18.15
CA ASN A 172 3.98 1.65 18.53
C ASN A 172 4.61 2.33 17.31
N LEU A 173 4.98 1.54 16.30
CA LEU A 173 5.49 2.06 15.02
C LEU A 173 4.43 2.89 14.29
N LEU A 174 3.19 2.39 14.21
CA LEU A 174 2.07 3.14 13.65
C LEU A 174 1.81 4.44 14.40
N LYS A 175 1.85 4.39 15.72
CA LYS A 175 1.66 5.57 16.57
C LYS A 175 2.77 6.61 16.34
N TRP A 176 4.00 6.16 16.24
CA TRP A 176 5.14 7.03 15.96
C TRP A 176 5.01 7.66 14.56
N LEU A 177 4.73 6.88 13.52
CA LEU A 177 4.50 7.36 12.15
C LEU A 177 3.34 8.38 12.09
N SER A 178 2.27 8.15 12.85
CA SER A 178 1.14 9.07 12.98
C SER A 178 1.54 10.40 13.61
N GLN A 179 2.39 10.38 14.63
CA GLN A 179 2.89 11.58 15.31
C GLN A 179 3.83 12.37 14.41
N GLU A 180 4.71 11.70 13.69
CA GLU A 180 5.67 12.33 12.77
C GLU A 180 4.98 12.97 11.57
N ALA A 181 3.96 12.31 11.02
CA ALA A 181 3.15 12.82 9.93
C ALA A 181 2.08 13.84 10.36
N ASN A 182 1.96 14.13 11.66
CA ASN A 182 0.90 14.99 12.26
C ASN A 182 -0.54 14.56 11.87
N ILE A 183 -0.72 13.26 11.59
CA ILE A 183 -2.00 12.63 11.27
C ILE A 183 -2.49 11.92 12.53
N LYS A 184 -3.63 12.34 13.08
CA LYS A 184 -4.20 11.67 14.26
C LYS A 184 -4.60 10.23 13.91
N LEU A 185 -3.99 9.24 14.56
CA LEU A 185 -4.60 7.93 14.75
C LEU A 185 -5.87 8.18 15.58
N ARG A 186 -7.03 8.19 14.93
CA ARG A 186 -8.30 8.23 15.65
C ARG A 186 -8.58 6.82 16.17
N THR A 187 -8.53 6.67 17.49
CA THR A 187 -9.07 5.52 18.22
C THR A 187 -10.57 5.54 18.17
#